data_7ba40dfd520d1a84e79e3549cc07e76e
#
_entry.id   7ba40dfd520d1a84e79e3549cc07e76e
#
_cell.length_a   1.000
_cell.length_b   1.000
_cell.length_c   1.000
_cell.angle_alpha   90.00
_cell.angle_beta   90.00
_cell.angle_gamma   90.00
#
_symmetry.space_group_name_H-M   'P 1'
#
loop_
_entity.id
_entity.type
_entity.pdbx_description
1 polymer ?
#
loop_
_entity_poly.entity_id
_entity_poly.type
_entity_poly.pdbx_seq_one_letter_code
_entity_poly.pdbx_strand_id
1 'polypeptide(L)'
;RPLRSKFVPLPEEVWTSSGEQTPFDVGQQYATWWYEQAATEEQRDDAHLLSGGVLPPAIDRPLLQFACQMLNEFTLTENQRVRLRDGFHEGIRAVLLKHR
;
A
#
# COMPACT_ATOMS: atom_id res chain seq x y z
N ARG A 1 -19.26 -11.99 0.10
CA ARG A 1 -19.00 -11.27 0.08
C ARG A 1 -19.16 -10.51 -0.90
N PRO A 2 -19.50 -10.03 -1.02
CA PRO A 2 -19.83 -9.49 -2.08
C PRO A 2 -19.24 -8.30 -2.48
N LEU A 3 -19.18 -7.67 -2.20
CA LEU A 3 -18.79 -6.68 -2.67
C LEU A 3 -17.61 -6.41 -3.06
N ARG A 4 -16.88 -7.00 -2.74
CA ARG A 4 -15.74 -6.75 -3.01
C ARG A 4 -15.49 -6.52 -4.28
N SER A 5 -16.09 -6.79 -4.82
CA SER A 5 -15.69 -6.81 -5.98
C SER A 5 -15.52 -5.68 -6.70
N LYS A 6 -16.02 -4.88 -6.59
CA LYS A 6 -16.01 -4.08 -7.41
C LYS A 6 -14.92 -3.35 -7.56
N PHE A 7 -14.63 -2.56 -7.19
CA PHE A 7 -13.60 -1.78 -7.51
C PHE A 7 -12.48 -2.06 -6.70
N VAL A 8 -12.55 -2.83 -5.83
CA VAL A 8 -11.47 -3.01 -5.00
C VAL A 8 -10.46 -3.85 -5.56
N PRO A 9 -9.37 -3.33 -5.95
CA PRO A 9 -8.31 -4.11 -6.52
C PRO A 9 -7.58 -4.90 -5.48
N LEU A 10 -7.66 -4.49 -4.26
CA LEU A 10 -6.95 -5.21 -3.24
C LEU A 10 -7.72 -6.45 -2.84
N PRO A 11 -7.02 -7.53 -2.60
CA PRO A 11 -7.69 -8.75 -2.23
C PRO A 11 -8.23 -8.65 -0.83
N GLU A 12 -9.49 -8.55 -0.72
CA GLU A 12 -10.10 -8.48 0.56
C GLU A 12 -9.84 -9.69 1.41
N GLU A 13 -9.64 -10.79 0.80
CA GLU A 13 -9.36 -11.99 1.56
C GLU A 13 -8.14 -11.86 2.43
N VAL A 14 -7.19 -11.09 1.95
CA VAL A 14 -5.98 -10.91 2.72
C VAL A 14 -6.28 -10.18 4.02
N TRP A 15 -7.23 -9.26 3.96
CA TRP A 15 -7.53 -8.51 5.13
C TRP A 15 -8.30 -9.32 6.13
N THR A 16 -9.28 -10.02 5.70
CA THR A 16 -10.12 -10.74 6.61
C THR A 16 -9.44 -11.94 7.21
N SER A 17 -8.54 -12.53 6.48
CA SER A 17 -7.96 -13.75 6.97
C SER A 17 -7.12 -13.53 8.22
N SER A 18 -6.55 -12.37 8.37
CA SER A 18 -5.72 -12.14 9.51
C SER A 18 -6.50 -11.62 10.69
N GLY A 19 -7.70 -11.13 10.45
CA GLY A 19 -8.47 -10.61 11.55
C GLY A 19 -8.06 -9.24 11.97
N GLU A 20 -6.83 -8.85 11.76
CA GLU A 20 -6.44 -7.49 12.01
C GLU A 20 -5.24 -7.17 11.21
N GLN A 21 -5.09 -5.91 10.92
CA GLN A 21 -4.05 -5.47 10.06
C GLN A 21 -3.18 -4.50 10.74
N THR A 22 -1.91 -4.53 10.48
CA THR A 22 -0.99 -3.54 11.00
C THR A 22 -0.76 -2.52 9.92
N PRO A 23 -0.29 -1.32 10.29
CA PRO A 23 0.05 -0.34 9.27
C PRO A 23 1.08 -0.87 8.27
N PHE A 24 2.01 -1.69 8.73
CA PHE A 24 3.01 -2.27 7.84
C PHE A 24 2.33 -3.13 6.77
N ASP A 25 1.40 -3.98 7.19
CA ASP A 25 0.68 -4.83 6.25
C ASP A 25 -0.09 -4.01 5.23
N VAL A 26 -0.73 -2.95 5.68
CA VAL A 26 -1.49 -2.08 4.81
C VAL A 26 -0.57 -1.44 3.78
N GLY A 27 0.61 -1.01 4.22
CA GLY A 27 1.57 -0.41 3.32
C GLY A 27 2.03 -1.37 2.23
N GLN A 28 2.30 -2.62 2.62
CA GLN A 28 2.72 -3.62 1.65
C GLN A 28 1.63 -3.90 0.63
N GLN A 29 0.39 -4.01 1.10
CA GLN A 29 -0.72 -4.29 0.21
C GLN A 29 -0.92 -3.14 -0.77
N TYR A 30 -0.84 -1.93 -0.27
CA TYR A 30 -1.04 -0.77 -1.12
C TYR A 30 0.05 -0.70 -2.19
N ALA A 31 1.30 -0.98 -1.82
CA ALA A 31 2.41 -0.91 -2.76
C ALA A 31 2.22 -1.90 -3.90
N THR A 32 1.81 -3.11 -3.57
CA THR A 32 1.59 -4.12 -4.59
C THR A 32 0.47 -3.72 -5.52
N TRP A 33 -0.65 -3.28 -4.95
CA TRP A 33 -1.78 -2.86 -5.75
C TRP A 33 -1.40 -1.67 -6.64
N TRP A 34 -0.71 -0.71 -6.06
CA TRP A 34 -0.32 0.49 -6.80
C TRP A 34 0.53 0.12 -8.01
N TYR A 35 1.51 -0.71 -7.79
CA TYR A 35 2.42 -1.07 -8.86
C TYR A 35 1.70 -1.84 -9.97
N GLU A 36 0.83 -2.74 -9.58
CA GLU A 36 0.21 -3.65 -10.55
C GLU A 36 -1.03 -3.06 -11.20
N GLN A 37 -1.75 -2.20 -10.50
CA GLN A 37 -3.04 -1.73 -10.99
C GLN A 37 -3.11 -0.24 -11.27
N ALA A 38 -2.39 0.56 -10.56
CA ALA A 38 -2.54 2.00 -10.64
C ALA A 38 -1.43 2.72 -11.37
N ALA A 39 -0.21 2.21 -11.30
CA ALA A 39 0.93 2.93 -11.83
C ALA A 39 0.97 2.88 -13.35
N THR A 40 1.38 3.98 -13.96
CA THR A 40 1.64 4.00 -15.38
C THR A 40 2.96 3.29 -15.64
N GLU A 41 3.22 3.02 -16.89
CA GLU A 41 4.45 2.37 -17.25
C GLU A 41 5.66 3.19 -16.81
N GLU A 42 5.56 4.49 -16.99
CA GLU A 42 6.63 5.39 -16.58
C GLU A 42 6.83 5.34 -15.07
N GLN A 43 5.74 5.30 -14.32
CA GLN A 43 5.83 5.21 -12.88
C GLN A 43 6.43 3.89 -12.44
N ARG A 44 6.14 2.82 -13.14
CA ARG A 44 6.73 1.53 -12.82
C ARG A 44 8.24 1.54 -13.05
N ASP A 45 8.67 2.21 -14.10
CA ASP A 45 10.10 2.30 -14.39
C ASP A 45 10.84 3.01 -13.27
N ASP A 46 10.18 3.97 -12.63
CA ASP A 46 10.79 4.72 -11.57
C ASP A 46 10.46 4.19 -10.18
N ALA A 47 9.76 3.07 -10.12
CA ALA A 47 9.29 2.57 -8.83
C ALA A 47 10.42 2.23 -7.87
N HIS A 48 11.59 1.87 -8.40
CA HIS A 48 12.71 1.56 -7.53
C HIS A 48 13.08 2.75 -6.65
N LEU A 49 12.72 3.96 -7.07
CA LEU A 49 13.00 5.15 -6.28
C LEU A 49 12.08 5.23 -5.06
N LEU A 50 11.04 4.42 -5.05
CA LEU A 50 10.09 4.43 -3.95
C LEU A 50 10.38 3.33 -2.94
N SER A 51 11.47 2.62 -3.09
CA SER A 51 11.78 1.51 -2.19
C SER A 51 12.44 1.99 -0.90
N GLY A 52 12.60 3.28 -0.74
CA GLY A 52 13.13 3.85 0.49
C GLY A 52 13.06 5.35 0.39
N GLY A 53 13.34 6.00 1.49
CA GLY A 53 13.35 7.44 1.52
C GLY A 53 11.97 8.04 1.61
N VAL A 54 11.89 9.32 1.29
CA VAL A 54 10.65 10.08 1.42
C VAL A 54 9.77 9.84 0.21
N LEU A 55 8.51 9.57 0.44
CA LEU A 55 7.56 9.35 -0.64
C LEU A 55 7.03 10.68 -1.13
N PRO A 56 6.87 10.84 -2.44
CA PRO A 56 6.27 12.06 -2.95
C PRO A 56 4.82 12.17 -2.54
N PRO A 57 4.31 13.40 -2.42
CA PRO A 57 2.93 13.58 -1.97
C PRO A 57 1.90 12.86 -2.83
N ALA A 58 2.17 12.72 -4.11
CA ALA A 58 1.21 12.06 -4.99
C ALA A 58 1.03 10.59 -4.62
N ILE A 59 2.03 10.02 -3.95
CA ILE A 59 1.94 8.65 -3.48
C ILE A 59 1.53 8.64 -2.02
N ASP A 60 2.13 9.52 -1.23
CA ASP A 60 1.96 9.49 0.22
C ASP A 60 0.54 9.80 0.66
N ARG A 61 -0.09 10.79 0.05
CA ARG A 61 -1.42 11.17 0.47
C ARG A 61 -2.46 10.08 0.26
N PRO A 62 -2.56 9.48 -0.92
CA PRO A 62 -3.51 8.40 -1.09
C PRO A 62 -3.19 7.21 -0.20
N LEU A 63 -1.90 6.97 0.03
CA LEU A 63 -1.50 5.88 0.91
C LEU A 63 -2.03 6.10 2.32
N LEU A 64 -1.89 7.33 2.82
CA LEU A 64 -2.37 7.64 4.16
C LEU A 64 -3.88 7.53 4.24
N GLN A 65 -4.59 8.01 3.22
CA GLN A 65 -6.03 7.90 3.20
C GLN A 65 -6.50 6.47 3.17
N PHE A 66 -5.85 5.67 2.36
CA PHE A 66 -6.19 4.26 2.26
C PHE A 66 -5.99 3.60 3.62
N ALA A 67 -4.88 3.91 4.28
CA ALA A 67 -4.58 3.30 5.57
C ALA A 67 -5.59 3.70 6.63
N CYS A 68 -6.02 4.95 6.63
CA CYS A 68 -7.02 5.38 7.58
C CYS A 68 -8.31 4.58 7.43
N GLN A 69 -8.69 4.34 6.19
CA GLN A 69 -9.88 3.56 5.93
C GLN A 69 -9.71 2.11 6.35
N MET A 70 -8.60 1.53 6.00
CA MET A 70 -8.40 0.11 6.28
C MET A 70 -8.18 -0.17 7.75
N LEU A 71 -7.59 0.76 8.46
CA LEU A 71 -7.36 0.59 9.88
C LEU A 71 -8.48 1.16 10.72
N ASN A 72 -9.47 1.75 10.05
CA ASN A 72 -10.62 2.33 10.72
C ASN A 72 -10.19 3.40 11.71
N GLU A 73 -9.27 4.24 11.29
CA GLU A 73 -8.76 5.33 12.10
C GLU A 73 -9.10 6.65 11.45
N PHE A 74 -9.40 7.64 12.27
CA PHE A 74 -9.68 8.94 11.74
C PHE A 74 -8.38 9.58 11.26
N THR A 75 -7.32 9.41 12.04
CA THR A 75 -6.02 9.91 11.66
C THR A 75 -4.98 8.97 12.24
N LEU A 76 -3.84 8.90 11.61
CA LEU A 76 -2.79 7.98 12.04
C LEU A 76 -1.83 8.68 12.96
N THR A 77 -1.33 7.96 13.94
CA THR A 77 -0.26 8.47 14.79
C THR A 77 1.03 8.50 13.98
N GLU A 78 2.01 9.20 14.51
CA GLU A 78 3.30 9.25 13.85
C GLU A 78 3.89 7.85 13.68
N ASN A 79 3.79 7.04 14.71
CA ASN A 79 4.32 5.69 14.67
C ASN A 79 3.62 4.86 13.59
N GLN A 80 2.31 5.01 13.49
CA GLN A 80 1.56 4.31 12.46
C GLN A 80 1.99 4.75 11.07
N ARG A 81 2.23 6.04 10.89
CA ARG A 81 2.67 6.54 9.60
C ARG A 81 4.03 5.99 9.21
N VAL A 82 4.94 5.92 10.18
CA VAL A 82 6.27 5.37 9.93
C VAL A 82 6.17 3.91 9.50
N ARG A 83 5.38 3.14 10.23
CA ARG A 83 5.23 1.73 9.89
C ARG A 83 4.55 1.53 8.55
N LEU A 84 3.60 2.38 8.24
CA LEU A 84 2.90 2.31 6.98
C LEU A 84 3.87 2.53 5.82
N ARG A 85 4.70 3.53 5.95
CA ARG A 85 5.66 3.82 4.88
C ARG A 85 6.72 2.74 4.77
N ASP A 86 7.13 2.18 5.90
CA ASP A 86 8.05 1.05 5.88
C ASP A 86 7.45 -0.12 5.10
N GLY A 87 6.16 -0.38 5.34
CA GLY A 87 5.48 -1.44 4.62
C GLY A 87 5.41 -1.16 3.13
N PHE A 88 5.15 0.09 2.78
CA PHE A 88 5.11 0.46 1.37
C PHE A 88 6.47 0.23 0.72
N HIS A 89 7.55 0.64 1.37
CA HIS A 89 8.88 0.42 0.84
C HIS A 89 9.16 -1.06 0.63
N GLU A 90 8.80 -1.88 1.61
CA GLU A 90 9.00 -3.31 1.49
C GLU A 90 8.14 -3.90 0.38
N GLY A 91 6.92 -3.42 0.25
CA GLY A 91 6.04 -3.90 -0.81
C GLY A 91 6.58 -3.59 -2.19
N ILE A 92 7.16 -2.39 -2.35
CA ILE A 92 7.76 -2.02 -3.63
C ILE A 92 8.94 -2.93 -3.92
N ARG A 93 9.80 -3.18 -2.94
CA ARG A 93 10.93 -4.08 -3.18
C ARG A 93 10.46 -5.46 -3.59
N ALA A 94 9.45 -5.96 -2.91
CA ALA A 94 8.95 -7.30 -3.20
C ALA A 94 8.35 -7.38 -4.60
N VAL A 95 7.57 -6.36 -4.98
CA VAL A 95 6.91 -6.42 -6.26
C VAL A 95 7.91 -6.23 -7.40
N LEU A 96 8.97 -5.47 -7.18
CA LEU A 96 9.99 -5.32 -8.20
C LEU A 96 10.73 -6.62 -8.42
N LEU A 97 10.98 -7.36 -7.35
CA LEU A 97 11.60 -8.66 -7.50
C LEU A 97 10.70 -9.63 -8.25
N LYS A 98 9.41 -9.55 -7.96
CA LYS A 98 8.47 -10.45 -8.59
C LYS A 98 8.38 -10.19 -10.09
N HIS A 99 8.54 -8.95 -10.50
CA HIS A 99 8.36 -8.60 -11.91
C HIS A 99 9.69 -8.42 -12.68
N ARG A 100 10.77 -8.94 -12.17
CA ARG A 100 12.03 -8.82 -12.89
C ARG A 100 12.19 -9.82 -13.98
#